data_957d034734138686a7cfdb460220fd71
#
_entry.id   957d034734138686a7cfdb460220fd71
#
_cell.length_a   1.000
_cell.length_b   1.000
_cell.length_c   1.000
_cell.angle_alpha   90.00
_cell.angle_beta   90.00
_cell.angle_gamma   90.00
#
_symmetry.space_group_name_H-M   'P 1'
#
loop_
_entity.id
_entity.type
_entity.pdbx_description
1 polymer ?
#
loop_
_entity_poly.entity_id
_entity_poly.type
_entity_poly.pdbx_seq_one_letter_code
_entity_poly.pdbx_strand_id
1 'polypeptide(L)'
;MSKTVEFFFDLGSPATYLAYTQLPKICAQTDSQLVYKPMLLGGVFKATGNTSPAMIPAKGRYMFKDLDRYAQRYDVPLKFNPHFPINTLMLMRAVTGMQVRHPERFQAFIDCLFSALWVEGRNLDDPATVAAVLTENGFEPNAVLALTADEHIKTVLKENTEQAVQRGVFGAPSMFIGDELFFGQDRLDFVREALS
;
A
#
# COMPACT_ATOMS: atom_id res chain seq x y z
N MET A 1 -26.68 4.56 -5.90
CA MET A 1 -25.71 3.47 -5.61
C MET A 1 -24.51 4.11 -4.94
N SER A 2 -24.01 3.51 -3.87
CA SER A 2 -22.79 3.95 -3.20
C SER A 2 -21.62 3.91 -4.19
N LYS A 3 -20.83 5.00 -4.28
CA LYS A 3 -19.65 5.03 -5.14
C LYS A 3 -18.54 4.18 -4.50
N THR A 4 -17.60 3.71 -5.31
CA THR A 4 -16.51 2.83 -4.87
C THR A 4 -15.18 3.46 -5.21
N VAL A 5 -14.23 3.42 -4.25
CA VAL A 5 -12.83 3.73 -4.48
C VAL A 5 -12.05 2.41 -4.54
N GLU A 6 -11.45 2.12 -5.67
CA GLU A 6 -10.46 1.04 -5.79
C GLU A 6 -9.09 1.61 -5.45
N PHE A 7 -8.49 1.12 -4.39
CA PHE A 7 -7.19 1.58 -3.88
C PHE A 7 -6.09 0.59 -4.25
N PHE A 8 -5.34 0.90 -5.31
CA PHE A 8 -4.16 0.14 -5.72
C PHE A 8 -2.95 0.56 -4.90
N PHE A 9 -2.36 -0.38 -4.16
CA PHE A 9 -1.35 -0.09 -3.17
C PHE A 9 -0.24 -1.13 -3.07
N ASP A 10 0.91 -0.67 -2.60
CA ASP A 10 2.06 -1.48 -2.18
C ASP A 10 2.60 -0.91 -0.86
N LEU A 11 2.89 -1.79 0.09
CA LEU A 11 3.39 -1.41 1.42
C LEU A 11 4.72 -0.63 1.38
N GLY A 12 5.51 -0.80 0.32
CA GLY A 12 6.81 -0.14 0.16
C GLY A 12 6.74 1.36 -0.18
N SER A 13 5.53 1.90 -0.39
CA SER A 13 5.35 3.32 -0.68
C SER A 13 4.91 4.10 0.57
N PRO A 14 5.71 5.06 1.07
CA PRO A 14 5.30 5.92 2.20
C PRO A 14 4.12 6.82 1.84
N ALA A 15 3.98 7.24 0.58
CA ALA A 15 2.81 7.96 0.10
C ALA A 15 1.54 7.10 0.17
N THR A 16 1.68 5.79 -0.08
CA THR A 16 0.60 4.82 0.08
C THR A 16 0.14 4.73 1.53
N TYR A 17 1.08 4.69 2.48
CA TYR A 17 0.74 4.71 3.91
C TYR A 17 -0.10 5.93 4.27
N LEU A 18 0.29 7.13 3.82
CA LEU A 18 -0.48 8.34 4.08
C LEU A 18 -1.90 8.27 3.49
N ALA A 19 -2.04 7.84 2.23
CA ALA A 19 -3.36 7.67 1.61
C ALA A 19 -4.21 6.62 2.36
N TYR A 20 -3.59 5.51 2.75
CA TYR A 20 -4.21 4.45 3.54
C TYR A 20 -4.84 4.97 4.84
N THR A 21 -4.17 5.88 5.56
CA THR A 21 -4.68 6.46 6.81
C THR A 21 -5.88 7.39 6.61
N GLN A 22 -6.10 7.91 5.41
CA GLN A 22 -7.15 8.90 5.11
C GLN A 22 -8.34 8.32 4.34
N LEU A 23 -8.11 7.40 3.42
CA LEU A 23 -9.17 6.85 2.56
C LEU A 23 -10.36 6.28 3.32
N PRO A 24 -10.19 5.50 4.41
CA PRO A 24 -11.34 5.02 5.19
C PRO A 24 -12.19 6.16 5.76
N LYS A 25 -11.55 7.25 6.20
CA LYS A 25 -12.25 8.43 6.74
C LYS A 25 -13.04 9.15 5.64
N ILE A 26 -12.45 9.29 4.46
CA ILE A 26 -13.11 9.90 3.28
C ILE A 26 -14.30 9.06 2.87
N CYS A 27 -14.14 7.75 2.73
CA CYS A 27 -15.23 6.85 2.36
C CYS A 27 -16.38 6.86 3.37
N ALA A 28 -16.07 6.90 4.68
CA ALA A 28 -17.09 7.02 5.71
C ALA A 28 -17.86 8.36 5.65
N GLN A 29 -17.19 9.46 5.30
CA GLN A 29 -17.80 10.78 5.15
C GLN A 29 -18.68 10.92 3.90
N THR A 30 -18.42 10.14 2.86
CA THR A 30 -19.10 10.21 1.56
C THR A 30 -20.03 9.02 1.29
N ASP A 31 -20.27 8.17 2.30
CA ASP A 31 -21.07 6.94 2.19
C ASP A 31 -20.61 6.07 0.99
N SER A 32 -19.30 5.92 0.84
CA SER A 32 -18.66 5.22 -0.27
C SER A 32 -17.95 3.95 0.21
N GLN A 33 -17.68 3.03 -0.71
CA GLN A 33 -16.95 1.80 -0.41
C GLN A 33 -15.48 1.93 -0.75
N LEU A 34 -14.60 1.42 0.12
CA LEU A 34 -13.17 1.27 -0.14
C LEU A 34 -12.85 -0.17 -0.49
N VAL A 35 -12.30 -0.38 -1.68
CA VAL A 35 -11.87 -1.69 -2.18
C VAL A 35 -10.35 -1.70 -2.30
N TYR A 36 -9.70 -2.50 -1.48
CA TYR A 36 -8.26 -2.67 -1.49
C TYR A 36 -7.80 -3.55 -2.66
N LYS A 37 -6.85 -3.07 -3.44
CA LYS A 37 -6.23 -3.75 -4.60
C LYS A 37 -4.72 -3.88 -4.38
N PRO A 38 -4.25 -4.92 -3.68
CA PRO A 38 -2.81 -5.15 -3.55
C PRO A 38 -2.17 -5.31 -4.94
N MET A 39 -1.10 -4.58 -5.21
CA MET A 39 -0.30 -4.71 -6.43
C MET A 39 1.19 -4.69 -6.11
N LEU A 40 2.03 -5.14 -7.02
CA LEU A 40 3.48 -5.08 -6.85
C LEU A 40 4.03 -3.84 -7.56
N LEU A 41 4.44 -2.82 -6.79
CA LEU A 41 4.95 -1.56 -7.32
C LEU A 41 6.19 -1.74 -8.20
N GLY A 42 7.10 -2.66 -7.83
CA GLY A 42 8.25 -3.01 -8.66
C GLY A 42 7.84 -3.60 -10.02
N GLY A 43 6.73 -4.34 -10.07
CA GLY A 43 6.13 -4.84 -11.31
C GLY A 43 5.56 -3.72 -12.18
N VAL A 44 4.86 -2.77 -11.57
CA VAL A 44 4.36 -1.56 -12.25
C VAL A 44 5.51 -0.75 -12.84
N PHE A 45 6.57 -0.48 -12.08
CA PHE A 45 7.74 0.24 -12.58
C PHE A 45 8.40 -0.46 -13.76
N LYS A 46 8.57 -1.78 -13.68
CA LYS A 46 9.14 -2.57 -14.78
C LYS A 46 8.28 -2.49 -16.04
N ALA A 47 6.96 -2.54 -15.92
CA ALA A 47 6.05 -2.54 -17.07
C ALA A 47 5.91 -1.16 -17.71
N THR A 48 5.99 -0.09 -16.93
CA THR A 48 5.77 1.29 -17.41
C THR A 48 7.05 2.05 -17.74
N GLY A 49 8.21 1.51 -17.39
CA GLY A 49 9.49 2.22 -17.49
C GLY A 49 9.67 3.34 -16.48
N ASN A 50 8.77 3.44 -15.48
CA ASN A 50 8.88 4.41 -14.39
C ASN A 50 9.87 3.92 -13.32
N THR A 51 10.33 4.83 -12.47
CA THR A 51 11.23 4.54 -11.36
C THR A 51 10.83 5.33 -10.13
N SER A 52 11.25 4.87 -8.95
CA SER A 52 11.04 5.62 -7.72
C SER A 52 11.72 7.00 -7.78
N PRO A 53 11.04 8.09 -7.36
CA PRO A 53 11.67 9.40 -7.22
C PRO A 53 12.91 9.38 -6.30
N ALA A 54 12.97 8.43 -5.38
CA ALA A 54 14.10 8.26 -4.46
C ALA A 54 15.42 7.89 -5.17
N MET A 55 15.35 7.37 -6.39
CA MET A 55 16.54 7.04 -7.20
C MET A 55 17.33 8.29 -7.63
N ILE A 56 16.71 9.46 -7.59
CA ILE A 56 17.36 10.75 -7.84
C ILE A 56 17.52 11.46 -6.50
N PRO A 57 18.74 11.66 -5.96
CA PRO A 57 18.95 12.16 -4.59
C PRO A 57 18.21 13.44 -4.25
N ALA A 58 18.16 14.40 -5.18
CA ALA A 58 17.43 15.66 -4.98
C ALA A 58 15.91 15.45 -4.87
N LYS A 59 15.35 14.60 -5.74
CA LYS A 59 13.92 14.25 -5.69
C LYS A 59 13.58 13.46 -4.44
N GLY A 60 14.44 12.51 -4.04
CA GLY A 60 14.25 11.72 -2.83
C GLY A 60 14.18 12.61 -1.58
N ARG A 61 15.15 13.54 -1.42
CA ARG A 61 15.13 14.50 -0.30
C ARG A 61 13.88 15.38 -0.28
N TYR A 62 13.44 15.85 -1.45
CA TYR A 62 12.21 16.64 -1.54
C TYR A 62 10.99 15.80 -1.17
N MET A 63 10.87 14.60 -1.76
CA MET A 63 9.76 13.67 -1.51
C MET A 63 9.57 13.39 -0.02
N PHE A 64 10.63 13.07 0.71
CA PHE A 64 10.52 12.81 2.14
C PHE A 64 10.09 14.02 2.94
N LYS A 65 10.64 15.20 2.61
CA LYS A 65 10.21 16.44 3.26
C LYS A 65 8.75 16.77 2.97
N ASP A 66 8.27 16.45 1.78
CA ASP A 66 6.88 16.67 1.40
C ASP A 66 5.92 15.68 2.06
N LEU A 67 6.30 14.41 2.13
CA LEU A 67 5.56 13.38 2.86
C LEU A 67 5.44 13.73 4.36
N ASP A 68 6.48 14.30 4.96
CA ASP A 68 6.46 14.76 6.36
C ASP A 68 5.43 15.89 6.57
N ARG A 69 5.33 16.85 5.62
CA ARG A 69 4.28 17.86 5.63
C ARG A 69 2.88 17.29 5.56
N TYR A 70 2.68 16.25 4.72
CA TYR A 70 1.39 15.58 4.61
C TYR A 70 1.08 14.74 5.84
N ALA A 71 2.06 14.08 6.46
CA ALA A 71 1.88 13.38 7.73
C ALA A 71 1.39 14.34 8.83
N GLN A 72 2.00 15.53 8.94
CA GLN A 72 1.55 16.58 9.85
C GLN A 72 0.12 17.07 9.52
N ARG A 73 -0.18 17.32 8.23
CA ARG A 73 -1.52 17.74 7.78
C ARG A 73 -2.59 16.70 8.10
N TYR A 74 -2.28 15.44 7.97
CA TYR A 74 -3.20 14.32 8.20
C TYR A 74 -3.26 13.86 9.66
N ASP A 75 -2.42 14.46 10.51
CA ASP A 75 -2.25 14.10 11.93
C ASP A 75 -1.99 12.60 12.11
N VAL A 76 -0.97 12.11 11.39
CA VAL A 76 -0.53 10.71 11.47
C VAL A 76 0.98 10.62 11.67
N PRO A 77 1.46 9.65 12.47
CA PRO A 77 2.89 9.43 12.63
C PRO A 77 3.49 8.93 11.31
N LEU A 78 4.64 9.47 10.93
CA LEU A 78 5.45 8.97 9.82
C LEU A 78 6.91 9.04 10.22
N LYS A 79 7.60 7.92 10.10
CA LYS A 79 9.05 7.83 10.30
C LYS A 79 9.69 7.35 9.02
N PHE A 80 10.71 8.06 8.53
CA PHE A 80 11.51 7.55 7.43
C PHE A 80 12.16 6.22 7.81
N ASN A 81 11.90 5.18 7.03
CA ASN A 81 12.47 3.87 7.28
C ASN A 81 13.94 3.84 6.78
N PRO A 82 14.94 3.60 7.66
CA PRO A 82 16.35 3.59 7.28
C PRO A 82 16.73 2.44 6.32
N HIS A 83 15.85 1.45 6.18
CA HIS A 83 16.02 0.30 5.28
C HIS A 83 15.36 0.51 3.91
N PHE A 84 14.75 1.68 3.67
CA PHE A 84 14.13 2.00 2.38
C PHE A 84 15.17 2.14 1.27
N PRO A 85 14.94 1.61 0.05
CA PRO A 85 13.76 0.88 -0.39
C PRO A 85 13.76 -0.59 0.04
N ILE A 86 12.56 -1.12 0.36
CA ILE A 86 12.34 -2.51 0.80
C ILE A 86 11.75 -3.32 -0.35
N ASN A 87 12.21 -4.56 -0.54
CA ASN A 87 11.61 -5.49 -1.48
C ASN A 87 10.30 -6.05 -0.90
N THR A 88 9.18 -5.62 -1.45
CA THR A 88 7.85 -5.94 -0.91
C THR A 88 7.21 -7.20 -1.51
N LEU A 89 7.88 -7.94 -2.40
CA LEU A 89 7.27 -9.08 -3.09
C LEU A 89 6.64 -10.10 -2.13
N MET A 90 7.36 -10.52 -1.11
CA MET A 90 6.87 -11.50 -0.14
C MET A 90 5.76 -10.89 0.74
N LEU A 91 5.92 -9.64 1.15
CA LEU A 91 4.92 -8.93 1.93
C LEU A 91 3.62 -8.74 1.14
N MET A 92 3.69 -8.36 -0.14
CA MET A 92 2.50 -8.17 -0.97
C MET A 92 1.81 -9.50 -1.32
N ARG A 93 2.56 -10.62 -1.43
CA ARG A 93 1.96 -11.96 -1.49
C ARG A 93 1.22 -12.30 -0.20
N ALA A 94 1.82 -12.03 0.96
CA ALA A 94 1.18 -12.23 2.25
C ALA A 94 -0.10 -11.38 2.39
N VAL A 95 -0.04 -10.09 2.03
CA VAL A 95 -1.19 -9.17 2.00
C VAL A 95 -2.32 -9.73 1.11
N THR A 96 -1.99 -10.14 -0.12
CA THR A 96 -2.95 -10.75 -1.05
C THR A 96 -3.51 -12.05 -0.48
N GLY A 97 -2.66 -12.88 0.12
CA GLY A 97 -3.06 -14.13 0.77
C GLY A 97 -4.04 -13.91 1.92
N MET A 98 -3.77 -12.93 2.78
CA MET A 98 -4.68 -12.55 3.86
C MET A 98 -6.02 -12.02 3.32
N GLN A 99 -5.99 -11.20 2.29
CA GLN A 99 -7.22 -10.70 1.66
C GLN A 99 -8.10 -11.84 1.11
N VAL A 100 -7.50 -12.83 0.47
CA VAL A 100 -8.22 -13.93 -0.21
C VAL A 100 -8.66 -15.01 0.78
N ARG A 101 -7.83 -15.36 1.77
CA ARG A 101 -8.05 -16.52 2.65
C ARG A 101 -8.59 -16.14 4.04
N HIS A 102 -8.30 -14.91 4.51
CA HIS A 102 -8.64 -14.44 5.86
C HIS A 102 -9.13 -12.99 5.82
N PRO A 103 -10.18 -12.67 5.03
CA PRO A 103 -10.65 -11.29 4.83
C PRO A 103 -11.04 -10.59 6.14
N GLU A 104 -11.51 -11.35 7.14
CA GLU A 104 -11.85 -10.84 8.47
C GLU A 104 -10.63 -10.32 9.27
N ARG A 105 -9.43 -10.76 8.91
CA ARG A 105 -8.17 -10.35 9.54
C ARG A 105 -7.33 -9.42 8.68
N PHE A 106 -7.77 -9.17 7.45
CA PHE A 106 -7.01 -8.42 6.45
C PHE A 106 -6.64 -7.02 6.94
N GLN A 107 -7.59 -6.28 7.50
CA GLN A 107 -7.35 -4.92 7.98
C GLN A 107 -6.27 -4.89 9.07
N ALA A 108 -6.39 -5.72 10.09
CA ALA A 108 -5.39 -5.81 11.16
C ALA A 108 -4.01 -6.22 10.64
N PHE A 109 -3.96 -7.05 9.60
CA PHE A 109 -2.73 -7.48 8.98
C PHE A 109 -2.00 -6.33 8.26
N ILE A 110 -2.70 -5.54 7.45
CA ILE A 110 -2.07 -4.41 6.77
C ILE A 110 -1.74 -3.28 7.74
N ASP A 111 -2.54 -3.07 8.81
CA ASP A 111 -2.25 -2.11 9.86
C ASP A 111 -0.90 -2.39 10.53
N CYS A 112 -0.65 -3.63 10.94
CA CYS A 112 0.61 -3.98 11.61
C CYS A 112 1.83 -3.84 10.68
N LEU A 113 1.71 -4.18 9.39
CA LEU A 113 2.80 -4.03 8.44
C LEU A 113 3.09 -2.57 8.09
N PHE A 114 2.06 -1.75 7.89
CA PHE A 114 2.25 -0.32 7.69
C PHE A 114 2.85 0.36 8.92
N SER A 115 2.42 -0.01 10.14
CA SER A 115 3.01 0.50 11.39
C SER A 115 4.49 0.12 11.48
N ALA A 116 4.81 -1.15 11.30
CA ALA A 116 6.18 -1.64 11.35
C ALA A 116 7.10 -0.90 10.35
N LEU A 117 6.60 -0.65 9.12
CA LEU A 117 7.36 0.04 8.08
C LEU A 117 7.49 1.54 8.33
N TRP A 118 6.38 2.24 8.58
CA TRP A 118 6.33 3.69 8.44
C TRP A 118 6.14 4.45 9.75
N VAL A 119 5.91 3.74 10.87
CA VAL A 119 5.88 4.33 12.21
C VAL A 119 7.09 3.89 13.02
N GLU A 120 7.42 2.59 13.01
CA GLU A 120 8.51 2.02 13.80
C GLU A 120 9.84 2.05 13.04
N GLY A 121 9.82 1.96 11.70
CA GLY A 121 11.01 1.93 10.84
C GLY A 121 11.74 0.59 10.89
N ARG A 122 10.99 -0.52 11.02
CA ARG A 122 11.54 -1.89 11.10
C ARG A 122 12.00 -2.38 9.72
N ASN A 123 13.00 -3.26 9.72
CA ASN A 123 13.52 -3.89 8.50
C ASN A 123 12.66 -5.08 8.08
N LEU A 124 11.68 -4.87 7.23
CA LEU A 124 10.85 -5.98 6.70
C LEU A 124 11.46 -6.70 5.48
N ASP A 125 12.72 -6.41 5.12
CA ASP A 125 13.52 -7.30 4.25
C ASP A 125 14.12 -8.48 5.05
N ASP A 126 14.18 -8.35 6.38
CA ASP A 126 14.68 -9.40 7.26
C ASP A 126 13.55 -10.34 7.70
N PRO A 127 13.59 -11.65 7.32
CA PRO A 127 12.54 -12.60 7.69
C PRO A 127 12.32 -12.75 9.20
N ALA A 128 13.39 -12.61 10.02
CA ALA A 128 13.28 -12.70 11.47
C ALA A 128 12.48 -11.52 12.04
N THR A 129 12.72 -10.31 11.50
CA THR A 129 11.96 -9.11 11.86
C THR A 129 10.49 -9.24 11.43
N VAL A 130 10.22 -9.77 10.23
CA VAL A 130 8.84 -10.02 9.78
C VAL A 130 8.15 -11.01 10.73
N ALA A 131 8.79 -12.12 11.06
CA ALA A 131 8.22 -13.12 11.99
C ALA A 131 7.93 -12.51 13.37
N ALA A 132 8.83 -11.65 13.89
CA ALA A 132 8.61 -10.95 15.16
C ALA A 132 7.38 -10.02 15.09
N VAL A 133 7.28 -9.17 14.04
CA VAL A 133 6.11 -8.28 13.82
C VAL A 133 4.81 -9.08 13.77
N LEU A 134 4.80 -10.18 13.03
CA LEU A 134 3.62 -11.02 12.91
C LEU A 134 3.21 -11.61 14.26
N THR A 135 4.15 -12.16 15.01
CA THR A 135 3.91 -12.76 16.32
C THR A 135 3.39 -11.72 17.33
N GLU A 136 4.02 -10.56 17.40
CA GLU A 136 3.63 -9.42 18.26
C GLU A 136 2.18 -8.98 18.00
N ASN A 137 1.68 -9.16 16.77
CA ASN A 137 0.33 -8.78 16.35
C ASN A 137 -0.65 -9.97 16.25
N GLY A 138 -0.28 -11.12 16.81
CA GLY A 138 -1.16 -12.29 16.91
C GLY A 138 -1.36 -13.05 15.59
N PHE A 139 -0.42 -12.91 14.65
CA PHE A 139 -0.36 -13.73 13.43
C PHE A 139 0.68 -14.84 13.60
N GLU A 140 0.37 -16.01 13.02
CA GLU A 140 1.29 -17.14 13.03
C GLU A 140 2.22 -17.03 11.81
N PRO A 141 3.56 -16.84 11.99
CA PRO A 141 4.47 -16.57 10.88
C PRO A 141 4.52 -17.67 9.81
N ASN A 142 4.49 -18.94 10.22
CA ASN A 142 4.55 -20.04 9.26
C ASN A 142 3.26 -20.15 8.42
N ALA A 143 2.10 -19.85 9.01
CA ALA A 143 0.84 -19.82 8.28
C ALA A 143 0.85 -18.68 7.24
N VAL A 144 1.35 -17.50 7.61
CA VAL A 144 1.50 -16.37 6.68
C VAL A 144 2.53 -16.69 5.59
N LEU A 145 3.64 -17.32 5.95
CA LEU A 145 4.66 -17.73 4.96
C LEU A 145 4.08 -18.72 3.95
N ALA A 146 3.26 -19.67 4.39
CA ALA A 146 2.61 -20.63 3.49
C ALA A 146 1.73 -19.93 2.43
N LEU A 147 1.03 -18.83 2.79
CA LEU A 147 0.25 -18.03 1.83
C LEU A 147 1.14 -17.47 0.70
N THR A 148 2.36 -17.08 1.01
CA THR A 148 3.27 -16.50 0.00
C THR A 148 3.76 -17.51 -1.04
N ALA A 149 3.68 -18.80 -0.74
CA ALA A 149 4.03 -19.91 -1.63
C ALA A 149 2.84 -20.41 -2.48
N ASP A 150 1.59 -20.06 -2.10
CA ASP A 150 0.37 -20.48 -2.80
C ASP A 150 0.34 -19.91 -4.23
N GLU A 151 0.24 -20.77 -5.25
CA GLU A 151 0.24 -20.37 -6.66
C GLU A 151 -0.98 -19.52 -7.03
N HIS A 152 -2.14 -19.77 -6.43
CA HIS A 152 -3.30 -18.93 -6.64
C HIS A 152 -3.07 -17.51 -6.14
N ILE A 153 -2.47 -17.34 -4.96
CA ILE A 153 -2.16 -16.02 -4.39
C ILE A 153 -1.14 -15.27 -5.26
N LYS A 154 -0.11 -15.95 -5.76
CA LYS A 154 0.84 -15.37 -6.71
C LYS A 154 0.15 -14.89 -7.99
N THR A 155 -0.77 -15.69 -8.50
CA THR A 155 -1.57 -15.35 -9.69
C THR A 155 -2.44 -14.14 -9.44
N VAL A 156 -3.19 -14.09 -8.33
CA VAL A 156 -4.04 -12.94 -7.98
C VAL A 156 -3.23 -11.64 -7.87
N LEU A 157 -2.07 -11.67 -7.18
CA LEU A 157 -1.21 -10.47 -7.09
C LEU A 157 -0.69 -10.03 -8.47
N LYS A 158 -0.32 -10.99 -9.32
CA LYS A 158 0.12 -10.72 -10.68
C LYS A 158 -1.00 -10.09 -11.50
N GLU A 159 -2.20 -10.67 -11.49
CA GLU A 159 -3.37 -10.16 -12.21
C GLU A 159 -3.76 -8.76 -11.74
N ASN A 160 -3.78 -8.50 -10.44
CA ASN A 160 -4.02 -7.16 -9.90
C ASN A 160 -2.99 -6.14 -10.41
N THR A 161 -1.71 -6.55 -10.47
CA THR A 161 -0.62 -5.69 -10.98
C THR A 161 -0.76 -5.42 -12.47
N GLU A 162 -1.10 -6.44 -13.26
CA GLU A 162 -1.35 -6.32 -14.70
C GLU A 162 -2.59 -5.45 -14.97
N GLN A 163 -3.67 -5.64 -14.21
CA GLN A 163 -4.87 -4.79 -14.29
C GLN A 163 -4.55 -3.33 -13.98
N ALA A 164 -3.75 -3.07 -12.94
CA ALA A 164 -3.30 -1.72 -12.61
C ALA A 164 -2.57 -1.07 -13.80
N VAL A 165 -1.61 -1.76 -14.40
CA VAL A 165 -0.85 -1.26 -15.56
C VAL A 165 -1.76 -1.02 -16.76
N GLN A 166 -2.67 -1.95 -17.08
CA GLN A 166 -3.61 -1.81 -18.20
C GLN A 166 -4.54 -0.61 -18.04
N ARG A 167 -4.90 -0.26 -16.81
CA ARG A 167 -5.70 0.93 -16.47
C ARG A 167 -4.89 2.22 -16.37
N GLY A 168 -3.58 2.18 -16.65
CA GLY A 168 -2.73 3.37 -16.68
C GLY A 168 -2.05 3.71 -15.35
N VAL A 169 -2.03 2.81 -14.37
CA VAL A 169 -1.26 2.99 -13.13
C VAL A 169 0.22 2.97 -13.45
N PHE A 170 0.94 3.96 -12.93
CA PHE A 170 2.39 4.11 -13.10
C PHE A 170 3.14 4.23 -11.76
N GLY A 171 2.42 4.24 -10.64
CA GLY A 171 2.98 4.38 -9.30
C GLY A 171 1.96 4.11 -8.20
N ALA A 172 2.35 4.31 -6.94
CA ALA A 172 1.51 4.13 -5.77
C ALA A 172 1.60 5.32 -4.80
N PRO A 173 0.49 5.71 -4.15
CA PRO A 173 -0.86 5.14 -4.26
C PRO A 173 -1.56 5.53 -5.56
N SER A 174 -2.42 4.65 -6.06
CA SER A 174 -3.34 4.95 -7.17
C SER A 174 -4.76 4.59 -6.76
N MET A 175 -5.72 5.46 -7.02
CA MET A 175 -7.11 5.27 -6.71
C MET A 175 -7.95 5.41 -7.98
N PHE A 176 -8.99 4.58 -8.11
CA PHE A 176 -9.99 4.72 -9.16
C PHE A 176 -11.37 4.96 -8.58
N ILE A 177 -12.11 5.88 -9.20
CA ILE A 177 -13.55 6.06 -9.01
C ILE A 177 -14.18 5.91 -10.38
N GLY A 178 -14.82 4.78 -10.65
CA GLY A 178 -15.15 4.38 -12.01
C GLY A 178 -13.88 4.22 -12.85
N ASP A 179 -13.80 4.98 -13.95
CA ASP A 179 -12.63 4.96 -14.86
C ASP A 179 -11.62 6.08 -14.59
N GLU A 180 -11.91 6.98 -13.63
CA GLU A 180 -11.04 8.11 -13.32
C GLU A 180 -9.93 7.72 -12.36
N LEU A 181 -8.67 7.99 -12.77
CA LEU A 181 -7.46 7.73 -11.99
C LEU A 181 -7.04 8.95 -11.18
N PHE A 182 -6.83 8.75 -9.89
CA PHE A 182 -6.20 9.69 -8.97
C PHE A 182 -4.89 9.09 -8.46
N PHE A 183 -3.79 9.83 -8.58
CA PHE A 183 -2.46 9.36 -8.16
C PHE A 183 -1.88 10.27 -7.08
N GLY A 184 -1.40 9.65 -5.99
CA GLY A 184 -0.70 10.33 -4.90
C GLY A 184 -1.57 10.61 -3.67
N GLN A 185 -0.90 10.69 -2.50
CA GLN A 185 -1.54 11.07 -1.22
C GLN A 185 -2.03 12.54 -1.21
N ASP A 186 -1.56 13.33 -2.14
CA ASP A 186 -1.83 14.76 -2.28
C ASP A 186 -3.04 15.08 -3.18
N ARG A 187 -3.74 14.04 -3.66
CA ARG A 187 -4.95 14.16 -4.50
C ARG A 187 -6.23 13.68 -3.79
N LEU A 188 -6.17 13.46 -2.49
CA LEU A 188 -7.30 12.94 -1.72
C LEU A 188 -8.48 13.93 -1.64
N ASP A 189 -8.24 15.22 -1.80
CA ASP A 189 -9.33 16.20 -1.89
C ASP A 189 -10.14 15.99 -3.17
N PHE A 190 -9.49 15.76 -4.32
CA PHE A 190 -10.19 15.41 -5.57
C PHE A 190 -10.92 14.06 -5.47
N VAL A 191 -10.33 13.08 -4.77
CA VAL A 191 -11.03 11.80 -4.48
C VAL A 191 -12.32 12.08 -3.70
N ARG A 192 -12.28 12.93 -2.67
CA ARG A 192 -13.47 13.31 -1.91
C ARG A 192 -14.51 14.02 -2.77
N GLU A 193 -14.10 14.98 -3.61
CA GLU A 193 -14.98 15.70 -4.53
C GLU A 193 -15.66 14.74 -5.50
N ALA A 194 -14.92 13.80 -6.09
CA ALA A 194 -15.46 12.81 -7.03
C ALA A 194 -16.43 11.82 -6.36
N LEU A 195 -16.32 11.60 -5.04
CA LEU A 195 -17.22 10.74 -4.27
C LEU A 195 -18.50 11.48 -3.83
N SER A 196 -18.44 12.78 -3.66
CA SER A 196 -19.59 13.62 -3.31
C SER A 196 -20.51 13.79 -4.50
#